data_7972478aa00a37b7b1a829f8df493423
#
_entry.id   7972478aa00a37b7b1a829f8df493423
#
_cell.length_a   1.000
_cell.length_b   1.000
_cell.length_c   1.000
_cell.angle_alpha   90.00
_cell.angle_beta   90.00
_cell.angle_gamma   90.00
#
_symmetry.space_group_name_H-M   'P 1'
#
loop_
_entity.id
_entity.type
_entity.pdbx_description
1 polymer ?
#
loop_
_entity_poly.entity_id
_entity_poly.type
_entity_poly.pdbx_seq_one_letter_code
_entity_poly.pdbx_strand_id
1 'polypeptide(L)'
;MDASKVVIQMKDIVKKFGDFTANDHINLTVHKGEVHAILGENGAGKSTMMNVLCGLYKPTSGQIFINEKEVHFNSPKDAIEMGIGMVHQHFMLIQPFTVTENIILGMEPTKGLTVDKETAKKKVLELSERYGMKVDPDAKVEDISVGMQQRVEILKVLYRGAETLILDEPTASLTPQEIEGLMEIIENLTADGKSVILITHKLKEITASSDNCTIIRQGKYIQTVKVADVNENELAAMMVGRDVNFKVDKKEMEPGEVVLEVKDLHAKDYRGVEILKGFNLNVRKGEIVGLAGVDGNGQTELVEVLTGLRKAESGTVTMLGKDVFNKNPKETFENGISSIPADRQKHGLILDFSNEDNMILQHFEEEPFSSHGFLNRKAIREHAEELIEKFDVRPRGCAEAPAGTLSGGNQQKVIIAREVTNDKDLLIAVNPTRGLDVGAIEFVHKYLVEQRNKNRAVLLVSFELDEIMSLSDRIEVIFDGQITGSVPGKDADEKELGFMMAGGKTDE
;
A
#
# COMPACT_ATOMS: atom_id res chain seq x y z
N MET A 1 -16.07 32.85 -0.58
CA MET A 1 -16.91 31.82 -1.23
C MET A 1 -17.88 31.29 -0.19
N ASP A 2 -19.11 30.94 -0.56
CA ASP A 2 -20.08 30.42 0.40
C ASP A 2 -19.78 28.93 0.69
N ALA A 3 -18.95 28.71 1.71
CA ALA A 3 -18.53 27.38 2.16
C ALA A 3 -19.69 26.52 2.76
N SER A 4 -20.88 27.11 2.88
CA SER A 4 -22.07 26.39 3.37
C SER A 4 -22.81 25.63 2.26
N LYS A 5 -22.46 25.85 0.99
CA LYS A 5 -23.16 25.26 -0.15
C LYS A 5 -22.82 23.79 -0.33
N VAL A 6 -23.81 22.91 -0.20
CA VAL A 6 -23.68 21.48 -0.49
C VAL A 6 -23.55 21.26 -1.99
N VAL A 7 -22.46 20.59 -2.40
CA VAL A 7 -22.21 20.24 -3.83
C VAL A 7 -22.55 18.79 -4.12
N ILE A 8 -22.32 17.88 -3.17
CA ILE A 8 -22.69 16.46 -3.27
C ILE A 8 -23.42 16.04 -2.01
N GLN A 9 -24.55 15.34 -2.18
CA GLN A 9 -25.19 14.66 -1.08
C GLN A 9 -25.69 13.29 -1.53
N MET A 10 -25.27 12.27 -0.80
CA MET A 10 -25.78 10.90 -0.92
C MET A 10 -26.60 10.59 0.33
N LYS A 11 -27.85 10.13 0.14
CA LYS A 11 -28.78 9.83 1.24
C LYS A 11 -29.21 8.38 1.19
N ASP A 12 -28.98 7.67 2.30
CA ASP A 12 -29.42 6.29 2.52
C ASP A 12 -29.07 5.35 1.37
N ILE A 13 -27.85 5.49 0.85
CA ILE A 13 -27.38 4.69 -0.29
C ILE A 13 -27.20 3.22 0.12
N VAL A 14 -27.93 2.34 -0.57
CA VAL A 14 -27.76 0.89 -0.47
C VAL A 14 -27.27 0.36 -1.80
N LYS A 15 -26.21 -0.47 -1.76
CA LYS A 15 -25.75 -1.22 -2.92
C LYS A 15 -25.59 -2.69 -2.59
N LYS A 16 -26.31 -3.54 -3.32
CA LYS A 16 -26.26 -5.01 -3.20
C LYS A 16 -25.69 -5.64 -4.46
N PHE A 17 -24.94 -6.73 -4.29
CA PHE A 17 -24.49 -7.63 -5.33
C PHE A 17 -24.98 -9.04 -4.97
N GLY A 18 -26.10 -9.46 -5.58
CA GLY A 18 -26.80 -10.66 -5.12
C GLY A 18 -27.23 -10.52 -3.66
N ASP A 19 -26.85 -11.49 -2.83
CA ASP A 19 -27.12 -11.50 -1.39
C ASP A 19 -26.15 -10.65 -0.57
N PHE A 20 -25.03 -10.22 -1.15
CA PHE A 20 -24.03 -9.41 -0.47
C PHE A 20 -24.38 -7.92 -0.52
N THR A 21 -24.46 -7.29 0.66
CA THR A 21 -24.70 -5.84 0.78
C THR A 21 -23.35 -5.14 0.98
N ALA A 22 -22.87 -4.46 -0.08
CA ALA A 22 -21.58 -3.74 -0.05
C ALA A 22 -21.69 -2.35 0.60
N ASN A 23 -22.85 -1.68 0.44
CA ASN A 23 -23.16 -0.43 1.13
C ASN A 23 -24.56 -0.57 1.73
N ASP A 24 -24.70 -0.18 2.99
CA ASP A 24 -25.92 -0.30 3.80
C ASP A 24 -26.23 1.05 4.46
N HIS A 25 -27.16 1.82 3.87
CA HIS A 25 -27.61 3.14 4.31
C HIS A 25 -26.47 4.15 4.49
N ILE A 26 -25.58 4.24 3.48
CA ILE A 26 -24.46 5.20 3.49
C ILE A 26 -24.98 6.62 3.25
N ASN A 27 -24.45 7.54 4.06
CA ASN A 27 -24.69 8.97 3.93
C ASN A 27 -23.38 9.70 3.72
N LEU A 28 -23.36 10.69 2.81
CA LEU A 28 -22.22 11.55 2.52
C LEU A 28 -22.73 12.94 2.18
N THR A 29 -22.11 13.97 2.75
CA THR A 29 -22.38 15.37 2.39
C THR A 29 -21.06 16.07 2.18
N VAL A 30 -20.84 16.65 0.99
CA VAL A 30 -19.63 17.39 0.61
C VAL A 30 -20.00 18.83 0.30
N HIS A 31 -19.25 19.79 0.87
CA HIS A 31 -19.46 21.21 0.66
C HIS A 31 -18.52 21.76 -0.40
N LYS A 32 -18.83 22.96 -0.90
CA LYS A 32 -18.01 23.62 -1.91
C LYS A 32 -16.67 24.05 -1.33
N GLY A 33 -15.59 23.67 -2.00
CA GLY A 33 -14.23 24.07 -1.64
C GLY A 33 -13.68 23.34 -0.43
N GLU A 34 -14.31 22.23 0.02
CA GLU A 34 -13.77 21.41 1.10
C GLU A 34 -12.96 20.22 0.59
N VAL A 35 -12.04 19.76 1.41
CA VAL A 35 -11.43 18.44 1.32
C VAL A 35 -12.18 17.51 2.27
N HIS A 36 -12.91 16.54 1.71
CA HIS A 36 -13.70 15.57 2.45
C HIS A 36 -13.05 14.20 2.40
N ALA A 37 -12.54 13.70 3.52
CA ALA A 37 -11.97 12.37 3.59
C ALA A 37 -13.02 11.27 3.72
N ILE A 38 -12.77 10.13 3.09
CA ILE A 38 -13.52 8.88 3.29
C ILE A 38 -12.58 7.87 3.92
N LEU A 39 -12.83 7.56 5.20
CA LEU A 39 -12.03 6.65 6.00
C LEU A 39 -12.75 5.32 6.22
N GLY A 40 -12.04 4.23 6.09
CA GLY A 40 -12.54 2.88 6.39
C GLY A 40 -11.53 1.80 6.01
N GLU A 41 -11.68 0.63 6.59
CA GLU A 41 -10.83 -0.54 6.28
C GLU A 41 -10.98 -0.99 4.82
N ASN A 42 -10.07 -1.84 4.35
CA ASN A 42 -10.20 -2.48 3.05
C ASN A 42 -11.45 -3.37 3.04
N GLY A 43 -12.25 -3.25 1.97
CA GLY A 43 -13.55 -3.91 1.90
C GLY A 43 -14.69 -3.23 2.67
N ALA A 44 -14.46 -2.07 3.31
CA ALA A 44 -15.50 -1.33 4.01
C ALA A 44 -16.59 -0.71 3.09
N GLY A 45 -16.44 -0.82 1.76
CA GLY A 45 -17.42 -0.31 0.80
C GLY A 45 -17.09 1.06 0.20
N LYS A 46 -15.91 1.64 0.48
CA LYS A 46 -15.48 2.97 -0.03
C LYS A 46 -15.52 3.07 -1.55
N SER A 47 -14.79 2.19 -2.25
CA SER A 47 -14.74 2.18 -3.72
C SER A 47 -16.10 1.86 -4.33
N THR A 48 -16.93 1.00 -3.68
CA THR A 48 -18.30 0.74 -4.13
C THR A 48 -19.15 2.00 -4.08
N MET A 49 -19.07 2.76 -2.98
CA MET A 49 -19.77 4.04 -2.82
C MET A 49 -19.34 5.05 -3.89
N MET A 50 -18.02 5.17 -4.14
CA MET A 50 -17.52 6.08 -5.18
C MET A 50 -17.93 5.63 -6.58
N ASN A 51 -17.92 4.34 -6.87
CA ASN A 51 -18.41 3.82 -8.14
C ASN A 51 -19.92 4.10 -8.35
N VAL A 52 -20.71 4.17 -7.26
CA VAL A 52 -22.10 4.64 -7.33
C VAL A 52 -22.15 6.14 -7.64
N LEU A 53 -21.32 6.97 -6.98
CA LEU A 53 -21.24 8.41 -7.21
C LEU A 53 -20.71 8.75 -8.62
N CYS A 54 -19.81 7.95 -9.15
CA CYS A 54 -19.28 8.11 -10.51
C CYS A 54 -20.16 7.49 -11.62
N GLY A 55 -21.31 6.91 -11.27
CA GLY A 55 -22.24 6.35 -12.24
C GLY A 55 -21.80 5.00 -12.86
N LEU A 56 -20.77 4.34 -12.30
CA LEU A 56 -20.37 2.99 -12.68
C LEU A 56 -21.36 1.93 -12.17
N TYR A 57 -21.89 2.16 -10.97
CA TYR A 57 -22.94 1.30 -10.40
C TYR A 57 -24.20 2.08 -10.10
N LYS A 58 -25.35 1.50 -10.43
CA LYS A 58 -26.63 2.04 -9.95
C LYS A 58 -26.82 1.63 -8.49
N PRO A 59 -27.23 2.54 -7.60
CA PRO A 59 -27.62 2.18 -6.24
C PRO A 59 -28.84 1.23 -6.28
N THR A 60 -28.94 0.36 -5.28
CA THR A 60 -30.13 -0.50 -5.11
C THR A 60 -31.28 0.33 -4.55
N SER A 61 -30.97 1.28 -3.64
CA SER A 61 -31.89 2.29 -3.12
C SER A 61 -31.10 3.50 -2.60
N GLY A 62 -31.80 4.57 -2.25
CA GLY A 62 -31.21 5.83 -1.82
C GLY A 62 -31.24 6.88 -2.92
N GLN A 63 -30.77 8.10 -2.60
CA GLN A 63 -30.85 9.26 -3.49
C GLN A 63 -29.49 9.96 -3.55
N ILE A 64 -29.15 10.50 -4.72
CA ILE A 64 -27.96 11.30 -4.97
C ILE A 64 -28.39 12.69 -5.41
N PHE A 65 -27.80 13.72 -4.78
CA PHE A 65 -28.03 15.11 -5.13
C PHE A 65 -26.72 15.76 -5.53
N ILE A 66 -26.71 16.48 -6.64
CA ILE A 66 -25.59 17.33 -7.08
C ILE A 66 -26.09 18.77 -7.18
N ASN A 67 -25.42 19.67 -6.45
CA ASN A 67 -25.85 21.07 -6.31
C ASN A 67 -27.34 21.17 -5.96
N GLU A 68 -27.77 20.39 -4.92
CA GLU A 68 -29.14 20.32 -4.38
C GLU A 68 -30.21 19.75 -5.33
N LYS A 69 -29.82 19.28 -6.53
CA LYS A 69 -30.73 18.65 -7.48
C LYS A 69 -30.56 17.13 -7.44
N GLU A 70 -31.67 16.41 -7.31
CA GLU A 70 -31.65 14.95 -7.40
C GLU A 70 -31.22 14.50 -8.80
N VAL A 71 -30.29 13.54 -8.86
CA VAL A 71 -29.73 13.03 -10.10
C VAL A 71 -29.77 11.49 -10.12
N HIS A 72 -29.90 10.94 -11.33
CA HIS A 72 -29.82 9.50 -11.57
C HIS A 72 -28.81 9.27 -12.68
N PHE A 73 -27.70 8.62 -12.34
CA PHE A 73 -26.66 8.29 -13.31
C PHE A 73 -26.99 6.98 -14.04
N ASN A 74 -26.92 6.98 -15.36
CA ASN A 74 -27.01 5.80 -16.19
C ASN A 74 -25.64 5.33 -16.69
N SER A 75 -24.67 6.23 -16.68
CA SER A 75 -23.30 5.99 -17.14
C SER A 75 -22.32 6.92 -16.43
N PRO A 76 -21.00 6.60 -16.45
CA PRO A 76 -19.97 7.51 -15.95
C PRO A 76 -19.94 8.88 -16.67
N LYS A 77 -20.40 8.92 -17.93
CA LYS A 77 -20.47 10.16 -18.69
C LYS A 77 -21.42 11.18 -18.03
N ASP A 78 -22.53 10.71 -17.48
CA ASP A 78 -23.51 11.56 -16.78
C ASP A 78 -22.87 12.25 -15.56
N ALA A 79 -22.05 11.51 -14.80
CA ALA A 79 -21.32 12.05 -13.65
C ALA A 79 -20.25 13.10 -14.08
N ILE A 80 -19.52 12.83 -15.15
CA ILE A 80 -18.55 13.76 -15.73
C ILE A 80 -19.24 15.05 -16.18
N GLU A 81 -20.38 14.96 -16.87
CA GLU A 81 -21.17 16.14 -17.30
C GLU A 81 -21.70 16.96 -16.13
N MET A 82 -21.88 16.34 -14.95
CA MET A 82 -22.21 17.02 -13.69
C MET A 82 -20.99 17.56 -12.93
N GLY A 83 -19.80 17.45 -13.51
CA GLY A 83 -18.56 17.96 -12.93
C GLY A 83 -17.90 17.04 -11.89
N ILE A 84 -18.21 15.76 -11.87
CA ILE A 84 -17.54 14.77 -11.01
C ILE A 84 -16.43 14.10 -11.81
N GLY A 85 -15.21 14.11 -11.27
CA GLY A 85 -14.07 13.43 -11.87
C GLY A 85 -13.37 12.54 -10.85
N MET A 86 -12.88 11.37 -11.28
CA MET A 86 -12.19 10.42 -10.41
C MET A 86 -10.80 10.08 -10.95
N VAL A 87 -9.83 10.13 -10.06
CA VAL A 87 -8.48 9.60 -10.23
C VAL A 87 -8.42 8.27 -9.49
N HIS A 88 -8.19 7.20 -10.21
CA HIS A 88 -8.17 5.83 -9.66
C HIS A 88 -6.83 5.49 -9.04
N GLN A 89 -6.81 4.55 -8.11
CA GLN A 89 -5.61 4.01 -7.46
C GLN A 89 -4.58 3.47 -8.48
N HIS A 90 -5.06 2.81 -9.55
CA HIS A 90 -4.23 2.42 -10.68
C HIS A 90 -4.47 3.39 -11.84
N PHE A 91 -3.42 4.04 -12.30
CA PHE A 91 -3.53 5.05 -13.35
C PHE A 91 -4.06 4.46 -14.66
N MET A 92 -5.02 5.19 -15.23
CA MET A 92 -5.66 4.82 -16.51
C MET A 92 -4.99 5.59 -17.67
N LEU A 93 -3.63 5.58 -17.70
CA LEU A 93 -2.83 6.24 -18.73
C LEU A 93 -2.35 5.24 -19.78
N ILE A 94 -2.31 5.69 -21.03
CA ILE A 94 -1.79 4.91 -22.14
C ILE A 94 -0.30 5.21 -22.24
N GLN A 95 0.53 4.25 -21.89
CA GLN A 95 1.97 4.39 -21.73
C GLN A 95 2.71 4.96 -22.98
N PRO A 96 2.45 4.50 -24.24
CA PRO A 96 3.11 5.03 -25.42
C PRO A 96 2.67 6.43 -25.83
N PHE A 97 1.57 6.96 -25.26
CA PHE A 97 1.03 8.27 -25.59
C PHE A 97 1.77 9.36 -24.84
N THR A 98 1.80 10.57 -25.44
CA THR A 98 2.29 11.75 -24.75
C THR A 98 1.34 12.20 -23.63
N VAL A 99 1.84 13.05 -22.73
CA VAL A 99 1.06 13.70 -21.68
C VAL A 99 -0.16 14.40 -22.28
N THR A 100 0.03 15.20 -23.33
CA THR A 100 -1.07 15.88 -24.00
C THR A 100 -2.09 14.91 -24.56
N GLU A 101 -1.66 13.87 -25.27
CA GLU A 101 -2.56 12.87 -25.87
C GLU A 101 -3.39 12.13 -24.82
N ASN A 102 -2.80 11.80 -23.67
CA ASN A 102 -3.55 11.18 -22.55
C ASN A 102 -4.61 12.11 -21.96
N ILE A 103 -4.27 13.40 -21.77
CA ILE A 103 -5.18 14.36 -21.14
C ILE A 103 -6.39 14.64 -22.04
N ILE A 104 -6.19 14.81 -23.34
CA ILE A 104 -7.27 15.17 -24.27
C ILE A 104 -8.08 13.99 -24.77
N LEU A 105 -7.66 12.76 -24.50
CA LEU A 105 -8.28 11.54 -25.02
C LEU A 105 -9.78 11.52 -24.77
N GLY A 106 -10.59 11.43 -25.85
CA GLY A 106 -12.05 11.43 -25.80
C GLY A 106 -12.68 12.83 -25.68
N MET A 107 -11.86 13.91 -25.68
CA MET A 107 -12.29 15.33 -25.75
C MET A 107 -11.32 16.16 -26.60
N GLU A 108 -10.84 15.57 -27.68
CA GLU A 108 -9.84 16.17 -28.55
C GLU A 108 -10.40 17.44 -29.22
N PRO A 109 -9.70 18.61 -29.09
CA PRO A 109 -10.06 19.76 -29.90
C PRO A 109 -9.78 19.47 -31.37
N THR A 110 -10.69 19.84 -32.26
CA THR A 110 -10.58 19.52 -33.68
C THR A 110 -10.45 20.80 -34.52
N LYS A 111 -9.62 20.73 -35.57
CA LYS A 111 -9.54 21.73 -36.62
C LYS A 111 -9.87 21.04 -37.95
N GLY A 112 -11.13 21.17 -38.37
CA GLY A 112 -11.65 20.39 -39.48
C GLY A 112 -11.75 18.91 -39.17
N LEU A 113 -11.02 18.06 -39.90
CA LEU A 113 -11.00 16.59 -39.71
C LEU A 113 -9.81 16.11 -38.89
N THR A 114 -8.97 16.98 -38.36
CA THR A 114 -7.76 16.65 -37.61
C THR A 114 -7.82 17.15 -36.17
N VAL A 115 -7.11 16.48 -35.27
CA VAL A 115 -6.92 16.97 -33.91
C VAL A 115 -6.04 18.23 -33.91
N ASP A 116 -6.49 19.28 -33.23
CA ASP A 116 -5.72 20.51 -33.04
C ASP A 116 -4.78 20.36 -31.82
N LYS A 117 -3.60 19.78 -32.07
CA LYS A 117 -2.60 19.53 -31.02
C LYS A 117 -2.08 20.79 -30.35
N GLU A 118 -1.98 21.91 -31.09
CA GLU A 118 -1.48 23.20 -30.56
C GLU A 118 -2.45 23.79 -29.53
N THR A 119 -3.75 23.82 -29.86
CA THR A 119 -4.79 24.25 -28.92
C THR A 119 -4.88 23.36 -27.71
N ALA A 120 -4.75 22.05 -27.92
CA ALA A 120 -4.72 21.06 -26.83
C ALA A 120 -3.55 21.35 -25.87
N LYS A 121 -2.33 21.42 -26.40
CA LYS A 121 -1.10 21.67 -25.64
C LYS A 121 -1.17 22.98 -24.86
N LYS A 122 -1.66 24.06 -25.49
CA LYS A 122 -1.82 25.35 -24.81
C LYS A 122 -2.75 25.24 -23.60
N LYS A 123 -3.90 24.58 -23.74
CA LYS A 123 -4.86 24.38 -22.65
C LYS A 123 -4.31 23.50 -21.53
N VAL A 124 -3.53 22.46 -21.86
CA VAL A 124 -2.84 21.62 -20.89
C VAL A 124 -1.84 22.43 -20.07
N LEU A 125 -1.02 23.26 -20.73
CA LEU A 125 -0.06 24.13 -20.05
C LEU A 125 -0.74 25.18 -19.16
N GLU A 126 -1.84 25.81 -19.63
CA GLU A 126 -2.63 26.75 -18.81
C GLU A 126 -3.16 26.10 -17.52
N LEU A 127 -3.68 24.86 -17.59
CA LEU A 127 -4.12 24.12 -16.40
C LEU A 127 -2.93 23.72 -15.51
N SER A 128 -1.83 23.26 -16.11
CA SER A 128 -0.60 22.92 -15.42
C SER A 128 -0.05 24.09 -14.58
N GLU A 129 0.01 25.29 -15.18
CA GLU A 129 0.44 26.50 -14.48
C GLU A 129 -0.53 26.93 -13.39
N ARG A 130 -1.85 26.92 -13.69
CA ARG A 130 -2.90 27.33 -12.76
C ARG A 130 -2.88 26.58 -11.43
N TYR A 131 -2.60 25.28 -11.46
CA TYR A 131 -2.63 24.43 -10.27
C TYR A 131 -1.25 23.98 -9.77
N GLY A 132 -0.17 24.52 -10.35
CA GLY A 132 1.20 24.20 -9.92
C GLY A 132 1.68 22.80 -10.31
N MET A 133 0.99 22.14 -11.26
CA MET A 133 1.30 20.79 -11.74
C MET A 133 2.21 20.82 -12.96
N LYS A 134 3.50 21.16 -12.77
CA LYS A 134 4.45 21.22 -13.89
C LYS A 134 4.57 19.87 -14.60
N VAL A 135 4.27 19.83 -15.90
CA VAL A 135 4.40 18.65 -16.78
C VAL A 135 5.04 19.07 -18.11
N ASP A 136 5.77 18.15 -18.74
CA ASP A 136 6.19 18.28 -20.13
C ASP A 136 5.07 17.70 -21.03
N PRO A 137 4.36 18.53 -21.82
CA PRO A 137 3.24 18.09 -22.63
C PRO A 137 3.61 17.10 -23.73
N ASP A 138 4.88 17.04 -24.15
CA ASP A 138 5.37 16.19 -25.23
C ASP A 138 6.05 14.91 -24.71
N ALA A 139 6.34 14.83 -23.41
CA ALA A 139 6.90 13.63 -22.82
C ALA A 139 5.94 12.45 -22.93
N LYS A 140 6.46 11.27 -23.20
CA LYS A 140 5.67 10.03 -23.16
C LYS A 140 5.42 9.60 -21.70
N VAL A 141 4.26 9.01 -21.47
CA VAL A 141 3.89 8.57 -20.11
C VAL A 141 4.81 7.46 -19.59
N GLU A 142 5.33 6.60 -20.46
CA GLU A 142 6.31 5.56 -20.12
C GLU A 142 7.66 6.10 -19.60
N ASP A 143 7.99 7.36 -19.91
CA ASP A 143 9.27 7.99 -19.59
C ASP A 143 9.21 8.90 -18.34
N ILE A 144 8.03 9.08 -17.73
CA ILE A 144 7.84 9.97 -16.58
C ILE A 144 7.64 9.21 -15.27
N SER A 145 8.02 9.83 -14.13
CA SER A 145 7.86 9.23 -12.80
C SER A 145 6.38 9.01 -12.43
N VAL A 146 6.14 8.14 -11.43
CA VAL A 146 4.80 7.85 -10.90
C VAL A 146 4.11 9.11 -10.41
N GLY A 147 4.82 9.99 -9.70
CA GLY A 147 4.29 11.29 -9.26
C GLY A 147 3.91 12.22 -10.41
N MET A 148 4.66 12.15 -11.53
CA MET A 148 4.29 12.89 -12.75
C MET A 148 3.07 12.29 -13.43
N GLN A 149 2.96 10.95 -13.49
CA GLN A 149 1.78 10.26 -14.02
C GLN A 149 0.51 10.64 -13.24
N GLN A 150 0.61 10.79 -11.93
CA GLN A 150 -0.50 11.24 -11.10
C GLN A 150 -0.95 12.66 -11.43
N ARG A 151 0.00 13.60 -11.64
CA ARG A 151 -0.33 14.97 -12.11
C ARG A 151 -1.06 14.94 -13.44
N VAL A 152 -0.65 14.06 -14.34
CA VAL A 152 -1.32 13.87 -15.65
C VAL A 152 -2.76 13.37 -15.47
N GLU A 153 -3.03 12.42 -14.56
CA GLU A 153 -4.39 11.97 -14.25
C GLU A 153 -5.25 13.08 -13.66
N ILE A 154 -4.72 13.90 -12.75
CA ILE A 154 -5.44 15.05 -12.19
C ILE A 154 -5.73 16.08 -13.28
N LEU A 155 -4.75 16.41 -14.13
CA LEU A 155 -4.92 17.33 -15.26
C LEU A 155 -5.96 16.82 -16.26
N LYS A 156 -6.00 15.53 -16.53
CA LYS A 156 -6.99 14.87 -17.40
C LYS A 156 -8.41 15.07 -16.89
N VAL A 157 -8.62 14.93 -15.58
CA VAL A 157 -9.92 15.14 -14.94
C VAL A 157 -10.31 16.62 -14.95
N LEU A 158 -9.37 17.53 -14.69
CA LEU A 158 -9.59 18.98 -14.75
C LEU A 158 -9.85 19.48 -16.17
N TYR A 159 -9.16 18.93 -17.17
CA TYR A 159 -9.38 19.25 -18.58
C TYR A 159 -10.82 18.96 -19.01
N ARG A 160 -11.44 17.92 -18.42
CA ARG A 160 -12.84 17.53 -18.63
C ARG A 160 -13.83 18.40 -17.86
N GLY A 161 -13.36 19.37 -17.08
CA GLY A 161 -14.19 20.33 -16.36
C GLY A 161 -14.70 19.86 -15.01
N ALA A 162 -13.98 18.98 -14.33
CA ALA A 162 -14.36 18.56 -12.99
C ALA A 162 -14.42 19.72 -12.00
N GLU A 163 -15.50 19.78 -11.23
CA GLU A 163 -15.72 20.70 -10.11
C GLU A 163 -15.50 19.99 -8.77
N THR A 164 -15.74 18.67 -8.73
CA THR A 164 -15.40 17.79 -7.60
C THR A 164 -14.48 16.69 -8.09
N LEU A 165 -13.32 16.56 -7.45
CA LEU A 165 -12.33 15.53 -7.72
C LEU A 165 -12.40 14.43 -6.67
N ILE A 166 -12.45 13.18 -7.08
CA ILE A 166 -12.33 12.02 -6.21
C ILE A 166 -10.92 11.46 -6.42
N LEU A 167 -10.13 11.38 -5.37
CA LEU A 167 -8.78 10.83 -5.37
C LEU A 167 -8.78 9.52 -4.56
N ASP A 168 -8.59 8.38 -5.24
CA ASP A 168 -8.62 7.06 -4.61
C ASP A 168 -7.19 6.59 -4.30
N GLU A 169 -6.83 6.58 -3.01
CA GLU A 169 -5.50 6.24 -2.47
C GLU A 169 -4.34 6.91 -3.25
N PRO A 170 -4.36 8.25 -3.37
CA PRO A 170 -3.46 8.94 -4.31
C PRO A 170 -1.98 8.92 -3.89
N THR A 171 -1.64 8.52 -2.68
CA THR A 171 -0.28 8.55 -2.14
C THR A 171 0.38 7.18 -2.06
N ALA A 172 -0.30 6.12 -2.48
CA ALA A 172 0.14 4.73 -2.29
C ALA A 172 1.52 4.39 -2.92
N SER A 173 1.94 5.17 -3.92
CA SER A 173 3.20 4.92 -4.66
C SER A 173 4.08 6.17 -4.78
N LEU A 174 3.88 7.15 -3.89
CA LEU A 174 4.61 8.42 -3.91
C LEU A 174 5.71 8.46 -2.84
N THR A 175 6.78 9.18 -3.14
CA THR A 175 7.78 9.56 -2.15
C THR A 175 7.23 10.62 -1.19
N PRO A 176 7.81 10.82 0.01
CA PRO A 176 7.40 11.88 0.93
C PRO A 176 7.34 13.27 0.28
N GLN A 177 8.32 13.61 -0.56
CA GLN A 177 8.37 14.89 -1.28
C GLN A 177 7.26 15.02 -2.33
N GLU A 178 6.92 13.91 -3.01
CA GLU A 178 5.80 13.90 -3.96
C GLU A 178 4.45 14.01 -3.23
N ILE A 179 4.33 13.46 -2.01
CA ILE A 179 3.15 13.62 -1.15
C ILE A 179 2.96 15.09 -0.76
N GLU A 180 4.03 15.77 -0.30
CA GLU A 180 3.97 17.21 -0.01
C GLU A 180 3.50 18.00 -1.23
N GLY A 181 4.05 17.73 -2.41
CA GLY A 181 3.63 18.36 -3.66
C GLY A 181 2.18 18.07 -4.05
N LEU A 182 1.64 16.88 -3.72
CA LEU A 182 0.23 16.55 -3.92
C LEU A 182 -0.67 17.35 -2.96
N MET A 183 -0.28 17.52 -1.70
CA MET A 183 -1.03 18.33 -0.72
C MET A 183 -1.13 19.78 -1.18
N GLU A 184 -0.04 20.38 -1.70
CA GLU A 184 -0.07 21.73 -2.31
C GLU A 184 -1.04 21.81 -3.50
N ILE A 185 -1.09 20.78 -4.33
CA ILE A 185 -2.06 20.71 -5.45
C ILE A 185 -3.49 20.71 -4.92
N ILE A 186 -3.79 19.92 -3.88
CA ILE A 186 -5.12 19.84 -3.25
C ILE A 186 -5.51 21.21 -2.67
N GLU A 187 -4.59 21.89 -1.99
CA GLU A 187 -4.81 23.26 -1.47
C GLU A 187 -5.11 24.25 -2.60
N ASN A 188 -4.35 24.22 -3.70
CA ASN A 188 -4.59 25.08 -4.85
C ASN A 188 -5.96 24.82 -5.51
N LEU A 189 -6.38 23.55 -5.59
CA LEU A 189 -7.69 23.16 -6.09
C LEU A 189 -8.83 23.73 -5.24
N THR A 190 -8.74 23.59 -3.93
CA THR A 190 -9.78 24.07 -3.00
C THR A 190 -9.80 25.59 -2.90
N ALA A 191 -8.65 26.25 -2.96
CA ALA A 191 -8.54 27.70 -3.06
C ALA A 191 -9.23 28.26 -4.32
N ASP A 192 -9.18 27.51 -5.44
CA ASP A 192 -9.92 27.82 -6.69
C ASP A 192 -11.43 27.46 -6.62
N GLY A 193 -11.89 26.91 -5.48
CA GLY A 193 -13.30 26.56 -5.22
C GLY A 193 -13.72 25.20 -5.72
N LYS A 194 -12.76 24.34 -6.11
CA LYS A 194 -13.01 22.90 -6.37
C LYS A 194 -13.21 22.19 -5.04
N SER A 195 -13.97 21.10 -5.04
CA SER A 195 -14.08 20.21 -3.88
C SER A 195 -13.29 18.93 -4.13
N VAL A 196 -12.70 18.36 -3.09
CA VAL A 196 -11.91 17.14 -3.19
C VAL A 196 -12.48 16.09 -2.25
N ILE A 197 -12.73 14.88 -2.75
CA ILE A 197 -13.03 13.70 -1.94
C ILE A 197 -11.76 12.85 -1.93
N LEU A 198 -11.14 12.72 -0.75
CA LEU A 198 -9.92 11.96 -0.53
C LEU A 198 -10.26 10.60 0.07
N ILE A 199 -9.99 9.52 -0.66
CA ILE A 199 -10.12 8.16 -0.12
C ILE A 199 -8.74 7.70 0.28
N THR A 200 -8.53 7.48 1.57
CA THR A 200 -7.27 6.98 2.09
C THR A 200 -7.49 6.20 3.38
N HIS A 201 -6.57 5.33 3.72
CA HIS A 201 -6.48 4.67 5.01
C HIS A 201 -5.33 5.25 5.86
N LYS A 202 -4.56 6.20 5.32
CA LYS A 202 -3.45 6.87 6.00
C LYS A 202 -3.96 8.05 6.82
N LEU A 203 -3.97 7.89 8.13
CA LEU A 203 -4.57 8.86 9.06
C LEU A 203 -3.85 10.21 9.05
N LYS A 204 -2.52 10.21 8.89
CA LYS A 204 -1.71 11.43 8.76
C LYS A 204 -2.14 12.30 7.58
N GLU A 205 -2.50 11.69 6.45
CA GLU A 205 -2.98 12.43 5.28
C GLU A 205 -4.31 13.13 5.55
N ILE A 206 -5.21 12.44 6.27
CA ILE A 206 -6.51 12.99 6.66
C ILE A 206 -6.30 14.18 7.59
N THR A 207 -5.50 14.02 8.64
CA THR A 207 -5.26 15.09 9.63
C THR A 207 -4.51 16.28 9.04
N ALA A 208 -3.69 16.07 8.01
CA ALA A 208 -2.92 17.14 7.37
C ALA A 208 -3.71 17.93 6.31
N SER A 209 -4.70 17.32 5.63
CA SER A 209 -5.29 17.93 4.44
C SER A 209 -6.82 18.07 4.45
N SER A 210 -7.53 17.39 5.36
CA SER A 210 -8.99 17.28 5.24
C SER A 210 -9.73 18.14 6.25
N ASP A 211 -10.87 18.70 5.84
CA ASP A 211 -11.76 19.49 6.70
C ASP A 211 -12.72 18.58 7.47
N ASN A 212 -13.32 17.62 6.77
CA ASN A 212 -14.26 16.66 7.33
C ASN A 212 -13.85 15.23 6.92
N CYS A 213 -14.20 14.27 7.76
CA CYS A 213 -13.96 12.86 7.52
C CYS A 213 -15.23 12.04 7.77
N THR A 214 -15.68 11.30 6.74
CA THR A 214 -16.76 10.32 6.87
C THR A 214 -16.16 8.92 7.06
N ILE A 215 -16.53 8.27 8.16
CA ILE A 215 -16.08 6.94 8.53
C ILE A 215 -17.09 5.89 8.08
N ILE A 216 -16.60 4.89 7.33
CA ILE A 216 -17.37 3.75 6.85
C ILE A 216 -16.73 2.46 7.39
N ARG A 217 -17.57 1.58 7.96
CA ARG A 217 -17.12 0.28 8.47
C ARG A 217 -18.11 -0.82 8.11
N GLN A 218 -17.60 -1.90 7.48
CA GLN A 218 -18.41 -3.06 7.07
C GLN A 218 -19.65 -2.67 6.26
N GLY A 219 -19.48 -1.77 5.30
CA GLY A 219 -20.57 -1.29 4.44
C GLY A 219 -21.51 -0.27 5.08
N LYS A 220 -21.29 0.13 6.33
CA LYS A 220 -22.20 1.04 7.06
C LYS A 220 -21.56 2.39 7.32
N TYR A 221 -22.37 3.43 7.26
CA TYR A 221 -22.03 4.76 7.74
C TYR A 221 -21.89 4.73 9.28
N ILE A 222 -20.79 5.20 9.81
CA ILE A 222 -20.56 5.31 11.24
C ILE A 222 -20.87 6.74 11.70
N GLN A 223 -20.10 7.70 11.21
CA GLN A 223 -20.29 9.13 11.44
C GLN A 223 -19.45 9.98 10.51
N THR A 224 -19.73 11.26 10.45
CA THR A 224 -18.89 12.30 9.87
C THR A 224 -18.38 13.21 10.98
N VAL A 225 -17.07 13.47 11.02
CA VAL A 225 -16.42 14.31 12.01
C VAL A 225 -15.66 15.44 11.33
N LYS A 226 -15.50 16.57 12.03
CA LYS A 226 -14.52 17.59 11.63
C LYS A 226 -13.15 17.10 12.03
N VAL A 227 -12.21 17.13 11.10
CA VAL A 227 -10.86 16.61 11.34
C VAL A 227 -10.13 17.41 12.42
N ALA A 228 -10.38 18.71 12.51
CA ALA A 228 -9.81 19.57 13.56
C ALA A 228 -10.25 19.20 15.01
N ASP A 229 -11.33 18.43 15.16
CA ASP A 229 -11.89 18.05 16.47
C ASP A 229 -11.44 16.67 16.94
N VAL A 230 -10.64 15.94 16.13
CA VAL A 230 -10.23 14.54 16.40
C VAL A 230 -8.76 14.33 16.12
N ASN A 231 -8.16 13.32 16.76
CA ASN A 231 -6.78 12.90 16.51
C ASN A 231 -6.73 11.56 15.76
N GLU A 232 -5.53 11.15 15.31
CA GLU A 232 -5.32 9.91 14.55
C GLU A 232 -5.79 8.65 15.29
N ASN A 233 -5.56 8.56 16.62
CA ASN A 233 -5.99 7.41 17.40
C ASN A 233 -7.52 7.31 17.48
N GLU A 234 -8.23 8.44 17.60
CA GLU A 234 -9.68 8.47 17.59
C GLU A 234 -10.24 8.08 16.22
N LEU A 235 -9.64 8.57 15.12
CA LEU A 235 -10.00 8.15 13.76
C LEU A 235 -9.78 6.65 13.57
N ALA A 236 -8.65 6.11 14.02
CA ALA A 236 -8.36 4.69 13.99
C ALA A 236 -9.39 3.87 14.77
N ALA A 237 -9.72 4.30 16.00
CA ALA A 237 -10.70 3.62 16.84
C ALA A 237 -12.10 3.60 16.20
N MET A 238 -12.52 4.69 15.56
CA MET A 238 -13.79 4.76 14.83
C MET A 238 -13.80 3.83 13.61
N MET A 239 -12.68 3.76 12.89
CA MET A 239 -12.50 2.92 11.69
C MET A 239 -12.57 1.43 12.03
N VAL A 240 -11.80 1.00 13.06
CA VAL A 240 -11.70 -0.41 13.46
C VAL A 240 -12.86 -0.83 14.38
N GLY A 241 -13.40 0.11 15.17
CA GLY A 241 -14.48 -0.14 16.15
C GLY A 241 -14.01 -0.61 17.53
N ARG A 242 -12.71 -0.47 17.80
CA ARG A 242 -12.06 -0.69 19.10
C ARG A 242 -10.84 0.24 19.19
N ASP A 243 -10.34 0.42 20.38
CA ASP A 243 -9.08 1.13 20.55
C ASP A 243 -7.95 0.42 19.79
N VAL A 244 -7.14 1.21 19.10
CA VAL A 244 -5.98 0.76 18.33
C VAL A 244 -4.74 1.36 18.95
N ASN A 245 -3.73 0.54 19.20
CA ASN A 245 -2.44 1.00 19.68
C ASN A 245 -1.37 0.81 18.60
N PHE A 246 -0.98 1.88 17.93
CA PHE A 246 0.10 1.86 16.95
C PHE A 246 1.49 1.75 17.59
N LYS A 247 1.62 2.08 18.87
CA LYS A 247 2.88 1.91 19.58
C LYS A 247 3.03 0.45 20.00
N VAL A 248 3.97 -0.23 19.39
CA VAL A 248 4.32 -1.59 19.80
C VAL A 248 5.35 -1.50 20.90
N ASP A 249 5.05 -2.11 22.06
CA ASP A 249 6.00 -2.18 23.18
C ASP A 249 7.19 -3.06 22.78
N LYS A 250 8.30 -2.41 22.46
CA LYS A 250 9.59 -3.09 22.27
C LYS A 250 10.33 -3.17 23.61
N LYS A 251 10.77 -4.37 23.99
CA LYS A 251 11.66 -4.53 25.13
C LYS A 251 13.00 -3.87 24.81
N GLU A 252 13.60 -3.23 25.80
CA GLU A 252 15.00 -2.82 25.68
C GLU A 252 15.87 -4.07 25.56
N MET A 253 16.64 -4.16 24.48
CA MET A 253 17.55 -5.28 24.21
C MET A 253 18.81 -4.75 23.53
N GLU A 254 19.94 -5.29 23.94
CA GLU A 254 21.19 -5.09 23.22
C GLU A 254 21.27 -6.08 22.06
N PRO A 255 21.62 -5.64 20.84
CA PRO A 255 21.80 -6.55 19.71
C PRO A 255 22.88 -7.60 19.98
N GLY A 256 22.52 -8.87 19.74
CA GLY A 256 23.40 -10.01 19.98
C GLY A 256 24.42 -10.25 18.86
N GLU A 257 24.77 -11.53 18.64
CA GLU A 257 25.67 -11.94 17.55
C GLU A 257 25.06 -11.67 16.16
N VAL A 258 25.93 -11.53 15.15
CA VAL A 258 25.51 -11.37 13.75
C VAL A 258 24.89 -12.68 13.25
N VAL A 259 23.67 -12.60 12.79
CA VAL A 259 22.93 -13.74 12.20
C VAL A 259 23.12 -13.75 10.68
N LEU A 260 22.82 -12.61 10.02
CA LEU A 260 23.03 -12.43 8.58
C LEU A 260 24.20 -11.46 8.37
N GLU A 261 25.13 -11.84 7.50
CA GLU A 261 26.16 -10.93 6.99
C GLU A 261 26.23 -10.99 5.48
N VAL A 262 26.08 -9.84 4.84
CA VAL A 262 26.19 -9.64 3.40
C VAL A 262 27.37 -8.71 3.15
N LYS A 263 28.31 -9.10 2.28
CA LYS A 263 29.49 -8.30 1.93
C LYS A 263 29.69 -8.25 0.43
N ASP A 264 29.88 -7.05 -0.06
CA ASP A 264 30.24 -6.73 -1.45
C ASP A 264 29.36 -7.48 -2.45
N LEU A 265 28.03 -7.46 -2.19
CA LEU A 265 27.07 -8.21 -3.01
C LEU A 265 26.76 -7.48 -4.31
N HIS A 266 26.91 -8.18 -5.43
CA HIS A 266 26.59 -7.72 -6.77
C HIS A 266 25.51 -8.61 -7.39
N ALA A 267 24.45 -8.01 -7.90
CA ALA A 267 23.37 -8.74 -8.57
C ALA A 267 22.75 -7.91 -9.70
N LYS A 268 22.21 -8.61 -10.70
CA LYS A 268 21.51 -8.01 -11.83
C LYS A 268 20.01 -8.21 -11.74
N ASP A 269 19.27 -7.25 -12.33
CA ASP A 269 17.84 -7.40 -12.55
C ASP A 269 17.53 -8.39 -13.69
N TYR A 270 16.23 -8.58 -13.99
CA TYR A 270 15.79 -9.49 -15.08
C TYR A 270 16.18 -9.01 -16.49
N ARG A 271 16.58 -7.73 -16.65
CA ARG A 271 17.08 -7.13 -17.91
C ARG A 271 18.59 -7.30 -18.05
N GLY A 272 19.28 -7.84 -17.04
CA GLY A 272 20.72 -7.97 -17.01
C GLY A 272 21.46 -6.69 -16.59
N VAL A 273 20.74 -5.69 -16.08
CA VAL A 273 21.33 -4.46 -15.53
C VAL A 273 21.75 -4.70 -14.08
N GLU A 274 22.95 -4.29 -13.73
CA GLU A 274 23.45 -4.37 -12.35
C GLU A 274 22.66 -3.46 -11.45
N ILE A 275 21.99 -4.04 -10.44
CA ILE A 275 21.12 -3.33 -9.51
C ILE A 275 21.67 -3.31 -8.07
N LEU A 276 22.39 -4.34 -7.63
CA LEU A 276 23.17 -4.32 -6.40
C LEU A 276 24.65 -4.13 -6.77
N LYS A 277 25.30 -3.11 -6.20
CA LYS A 277 26.59 -2.59 -6.61
C LYS A 277 27.58 -2.55 -5.43
N GLY A 278 27.94 -3.74 -4.91
CA GLY A 278 28.78 -3.83 -3.72
C GLY A 278 27.97 -3.60 -2.42
N PHE A 279 26.76 -4.15 -2.37
CA PHE A 279 25.85 -3.99 -1.24
C PHE A 279 26.35 -4.68 0.03
N ASN A 280 26.28 -4.00 1.16
CA ASN A 280 26.71 -4.51 2.47
C ASN A 280 25.61 -4.36 3.50
N LEU A 281 25.37 -5.41 4.30
CA LEU A 281 24.35 -5.42 5.36
C LEU A 281 24.73 -6.45 6.43
N ASN A 282 24.41 -6.15 7.68
CA ASN A 282 24.37 -7.16 8.72
C ASN A 282 23.06 -7.05 9.54
N VAL A 283 22.59 -8.19 10.07
CA VAL A 283 21.44 -8.25 10.97
C VAL A 283 21.83 -9.11 12.17
N ARG A 284 21.53 -8.64 13.39
CA ARG A 284 21.91 -9.29 14.64
C ARG A 284 20.71 -9.92 15.34
N LYS A 285 20.97 -10.87 16.24
CA LYS A 285 19.93 -11.42 17.13
C LYS A 285 19.31 -10.31 17.98
N GLY A 286 17.99 -10.37 18.14
CA GLY A 286 17.25 -9.39 18.93
C GLY A 286 17.18 -8.00 18.31
N GLU A 287 17.43 -7.88 17.00
CA GLU A 287 17.40 -6.64 16.25
C GLU A 287 16.38 -6.70 15.11
N ILE A 288 15.64 -5.62 14.91
CA ILE A 288 14.92 -5.34 13.67
C ILE A 288 15.74 -4.34 12.88
N VAL A 289 16.30 -4.75 11.75
CA VAL A 289 16.93 -3.84 10.78
C VAL A 289 15.90 -3.48 9.73
N GLY A 290 15.54 -2.19 9.65
CA GLY A 290 14.70 -1.64 8.59
C GLY A 290 15.52 -1.26 7.38
N LEU A 291 15.15 -1.73 6.19
CA LEU A 291 15.74 -1.30 4.93
C LEU A 291 14.77 -0.34 4.23
N ALA A 292 15.08 0.96 4.33
CA ALA A 292 14.31 2.04 3.72
C ALA A 292 14.84 2.36 2.33
N GLY A 293 13.97 2.70 1.39
CA GLY A 293 14.35 3.11 0.03
C GLY A 293 13.14 3.15 -0.89
N VAL A 294 13.26 3.90 -1.99
CA VAL A 294 12.22 3.95 -3.03
C VAL A 294 12.26 2.66 -3.84
N ASP A 295 11.10 2.23 -4.35
CA ASP A 295 11.00 1.04 -5.21
C ASP A 295 11.96 1.12 -6.41
N GLY A 296 12.60 -0.02 -6.73
CA GLY A 296 13.57 -0.10 -7.83
C GLY A 296 15.03 0.17 -7.43
N ASN A 297 15.33 0.41 -6.14
CA ASN A 297 16.71 0.62 -5.67
C ASN A 297 17.46 -0.66 -5.28
N GLY A 298 16.89 -1.87 -5.54
CA GLY A 298 17.56 -3.15 -5.31
C GLY A 298 17.04 -3.97 -4.14
N GLN A 299 16.01 -3.49 -3.41
CA GLN A 299 15.41 -4.22 -2.28
C GLN A 299 14.84 -5.58 -2.70
N THR A 300 14.13 -5.61 -3.84
CA THR A 300 13.55 -6.85 -4.39
C THR A 300 14.63 -7.85 -4.75
N GLU A 301 15.66 -7.42 -5.45
CA GLU A 301 16.78 -8.26 -5.86
C GLU A 301 17.57 -8.79 -4.66
N LEU A 302 17.78 -7.95 -3.63
CA LEU A 302 18.39 -8.37 -2.37
C LEU A 302 17.61 -9.51 -1.73
N VAL A 303 16.30 -9.34 -1.55
CA VAL A 303 15.45 -10.36 -0.94
C VAL A 303 15.43 -11.64 -1.77
N GLU A 304 15.34 -11.54 -3.09
CA GLU A 304 15.38 -12.71 -4.00
C GLU A 304 16.71 -13.46 -3.90
N VAL A 305 17.85 -12.75 -3.75
CA VAL A 305 19.16 -13.38 -3.51
C VAL A 305 19.17 -14.08 -2.16
N LEU A 306 18.74 -13.41 -1.08
CA LEU A 306 18.74 -13.97 0.27
C LEU A 306 17.82 -15.19 0.42
N THR A 307 16.71 -15.20 -0.32
CA THR A 307 15.74 -16.31 -0.31
C THR A 307 16.04 -17.40 -1.36
N GLY A 308 17.12 -17.25 -2.15
CA GLY A 308 17.55 -18.22 -3.15
C GLY A 308 16.73 -18.21 -4.45
N LEU A 309 15.87 -17.22 -4.65
CA LEU A 309 15.06 -17.05 -5.87
C LEU A 309 15.86 -16.43 -7.02
N ARG A 310 16.96 -15.73 -6.71
CA ARG A 310 17.88 -15.11 -7.67
C ARG A 310 19.31 -15.47 -7.33
N LYS A 311 20.16 -15.59 -8.36
CA LYS A 311 21.59 -15.74 -8.16
C LYS A 311 22.29 -14.38 -8.21
N ALA A 312 23.20 -14.16 -7.28
CA ALA A 312 24.11 -13.03 -7.29
C ALA A 312 25.32 -13.32 -8.19
N GLU A 313 25.93 -12.26 -8.73
CA GLU A 313 27.12 -12.34 -9.59
C GLU A 313 28.39 -12.57 -8.75
N SER A 314 28.51 -11.84 -7.63
CA SER A 314 29.66 -11.92 -6.70
C SER A 314 29.28 -11.41 -5.32
N GLY A 315 30.20 -11.56 -4.37
CA GLY A 315 30.03 -11.18 -2.97
C GLY A 315 29.98 -12.38 -2.04
N THR A 316 29.59 -12.16 -0.79
CA THR A 316 29.41 -13.23 0.19
C THR A 316 28.13 -13.02 0.97
N VAL A 317 27.44 -14.10 1.29
CA VAL A 317 26.27 -14.12 2.18
C VAL A 317 26.45 -15.25 3.18
N THR A 318 26.48 -14.90 4.48
CA THR A 318 26.63 -15.90 5.53
C THR A 318 25.49 -15.81 6.56
N MET A 319 25.06 -16.99 7.04
CA MET A 319 24.11 -17.15 8.14
C MET A 319 24.81 -17.81 9.34
N LEU A 320 24.90 -17.10 10.47
CA LEU A 320 25.64 -17.57 11.65
C LEU A 320 27.05 -18.10 11.28
N GLY A 321 27.73 -17.40 10.37
CA GLY A 321 29.07 -17.74 9.86
C GLY A 321 29.11 -18.87 8.83
N LYS A 322 27.99 -19.49 8.46
CA LYS A 322 27.91 -20.51 7.39
C LYS A 322 27.62 -19.84 6.07
N ASP A 323 28.32 -20.26 5.01
CA ASP A 323 28.09 -19.77 3.66
C ASP A 323 26.72 -20.23 3.11
N VAL A 324 25.89 -19.25 2.74
CA VAL A 324 24.58 -19.44 2.11
C VAL A 324 24.51 -18.74 0.74
N PHE A 325 25.64 -18.31 0.20
CA PHE A 325 25.71 -17.65 -1.09
C PHE A 325 25.18 -18.54 -2.22
N ASN A 326 24.25 -18.01 -3.01
CA ASN A 326 23.65 -18.67 -4.16
C ASN A 326 23.03 -20.05 -3.88
N LYS A 327 22.59 -20.31 -2.65
CA LYS A 327 21.81 -21.51 -2.32
C LYS A 327 20.42 -21.43 -2.96
N ASN A 328 19.76 -22.58 -3.09
CA ASN A 328 18.37 -22.64 -3.54
C ASN A 328 17.39 -22.34 -2.38
N PRO A 329 16.10 -22.09 -2.65
CA PRO A 329 15.13 -21.72 -1.60
C PRO A 329 15.00 -22.75 -0.48
N LYS A 330 15.07 -24.06 -0.76
CA LYS A 330 15.01 -25.11 0.27
C LYS A 330 16.24 -25.01 1.19
N GLU A 331 17.43 -24.89 0.58
CA GLU A 331 18.68 -24.76 1.35
C GLU A 331 18.73 -23.48 2.19
N THR A 332 18.23 -22.34 1.69
CA THR A 332 18.18 -21.08 2.47
C THR A 332 17.23 -21.22 3.66
N PHE A 333 16.08 -21.84 3.47
CA PHE A 333 15.13 -22.14 4.55
C PHE A 333 15.73 -23.09 5.61
N GLU A 334 16.38 -24.18 5.18
CA GLU A 334 17.06 -25.14 6.07
C GLU A 334 18.21 -24.48 6.85
N ASN A 335 18.87 -23.46 6.29
CA ASN A 335 19.91 -22.68 6.96
C ASN A 335 19.38 -21.55 7.88
N GLY A 336 18.09 -21.50 8.15
CA GLY A 336 17.54 -20.63 9.18
C GLY A 336 16.89 -19.34 8.69
N ILE A 337 16.55 -19.21 7.38
CA ILE A 337 15.88 -18.06 6.82
C ILE A 337 14.39 -18.38 6.60
N SER A 338 13.49 -17.58 7.18
CA SER A 338 12.06 -17.55 6.82
C SER A 338 11.71 -16.20 6.18
N SER A 339 10.67 -16.16 5.35
CA SER A 339 10.34 -14.95 4.60
C SER A 339 8.85 -14.73 4.44
N ILE A 340 8.40 -13.51 4.79
CA ILE A 340 7.08 -12.98 4.43
C ILE A 340 7.27 -12.19 3.13
N PRO A 341 6.77 -12.67 1.98
CA PRO A 341 7.01 -12.05 0.69
C PRO A 341 6.14 -10.80 0.47
N ALA A 342 6.60 -9.88 -0.38
CA ALA A 342 5.88 -8.67 -0.76
C ALA A 342 4.53 -8.98 -1.45
N ASP A 343 4.51 -9.97 -2.33
CA ASP A 343 3.30 -10.43 -3.02
C ASP A 343 2.85 -11.77 -2.42
N ARG A 344 1.83 -11.67 -1.55
CA ARG A 344 1.25 -12.82 -0.85
C ARG A 344 0.59 -13.83 -1.78
N GLN A 345 0.05 -13.40 -2.91
CA GLN A 345 -0.69 -14.26 -3.83
C GLN A 345 0.24 -14.95 -4.85
N LYS A 346 1.33 -14.29 -5.23
CA LYS A 346 2.29 -14.84 -6.19
C LYS A 346 3.34 -15.73 -5.52
N HIS A 347 3.82 -15.32 -4.35
CA HIS A 347 4.96 -15.96 -3.69
C HIS A 347 4.65 -16.47 -2.28
N GLY A 348 3.55 -16.02 -1.67
CA GLY A 348 3.22 -16.36 -0.28
C GLY A 348 2.34 -17.59 -0.14
N LEU A 349 1.36 -17.76 -1.00
CA LEU A 349 0.32 -18.80 -0.93
C LEU A 349 0.12 -19.50 -2.28
N ILE A 350 -0.29 -20.76 -2.23
CA ILE A 350 -0.88 -21.44 -3.37
C ILE A 350 -2.40 -21.28 -3.21
N LEU A 351 -2.99 -20.38 -3.99
CA LEU A 351 -4.37 -19.92 -3.80
C LEU A 351 -5.42 -21.03 -3.90
N ASP A 352 -5.18 -22.03 -4.76
CA ASP A 352 -6.05 -23.19 -4.97
C ASP A 352 -5.88 -24.29 -3.90
N PHE A 353 -4.82 -24.22 -3.10
CA PHE A 353 -4.60 -25.16 -2.00
C PHE A 353 -5.42 -24.74 -0.76
N SER A 354 -5.76 -25.72 0.07
CA SER A 354 -6.38 -25.48 1.37
C SER A 354 -5.48 -24.64 2.27
N ASN A 355 -6.07 -23.96 3.25
CA ASN A 355 -5.27 -23.22 4.23
C ASN A 355 -4.38 -24.15 5.06
N GLU A 356 -4.86 -25.38 5.39
CA GLU A 356 -4.04 -26.37 6.08
C GLU A 356 -2.82 -26.83 5.28
N ASP A 357 -2.96 -27.00 3.96
CA ASP A 357 -1.83 -27.36 3.09
C ASP A 357 -0.85 -26.18 2.95
N ASN A 358 -1.36 -24.94 2.86
CA ASN A 358 -0.52 -23.73 2.83
C ASN A 358 0.29 -23.54 4.14
N MET A 359 -0.26 -23.91 5.28
CA MET A 359 0.42 -23.78 6.58
C MET A 359 1.59 -24.73 6.78
N ILE A 360 1.64 -25.85 6.04
CA ILE A 360 2.71 -26.85 6.13
C ILE A 360 3.64 -26.88 4.92
N LEU A 361 3.51 -25.96 3.96
CA LEU A 361 4.23 -25.99 2.67
C LEU A 361 5.75 -26.23 2.80
N GLN A 362 6.38 -25.74 3.86
CA GLN A 362 7.82 -25.82 4.08
C GLN A 362 8.22 -27.01 4.96
N HIS A 363 7.25 -27.69 5.60
CA HIS A 363 7.45 -28.76 6.57
C HIS A 363 6.71 -30.06 6.24
N PHE A 364 6.08 -30.14 5.06
CA PHE A 364 5.22 -31.29 4.72
C PHE A 364 5.98 -32.63 4.72
N GLU A 365 7.32 -32.61 4.60
CA GLU A 365 8.18 -33.79 4.64
C GLU A 365 8.52 -34.23 6.07
N GLU A 366 8.29 -33.36 7.08
CA GLU A 366 8.69 -33.58 8.47
C GLU A 366 7.62 -34.30 9.28
N GLU A 367 8.02 -35.02 10.34
CA GLU A 367 7.06 -35.50 11.35
C GLU A 367 6.51 -34.31 12.16
N PRO A 368 5.23 -34.27 12.49
CA PRO A 368 4.23 -35.36 12.38
C PRO A 368 3.41 -35.34 11.08
N PHE A 369 3.74 -34.45 10.11
CA PHE A 369 2.94 -34.20 8.90
C PHE A 369 3.11 -35.30 7.85
N SER A 370 4.27 -35.95 7.81
CA SER A 370 4.57 -37.02 6.87
C SER A 370 5.26 -38.19 7.58
N SER A 371 4.96 -39.41 7.16
CA SER A 371 5.67 -40.60 7.55
C SER A 371 5.69 -41.59 6.40
N HIS A 372 6.90 -42.13 6.07
CA HIS A 372 7.11 -43.07 4.96
C HIS A 372 6.56 -42.60 3.60
N GLY A 373 6.56 -41.30 3.34
CA GLY A 373 6.07 -40.69 2.10
C GLY A 373 4.55 -40.49 2.04
N PHE A 374 3.81 -40.72 3.11
CA PHE A 374 2.38 -40.49 3.20
C PHE A 374 2.07 -39.31 4.14
N LEU A 375 1.22 -38.39 3.69
CA LEU A 375 0.77 -37.28 4.51
C LEU A 375 -0.20 -37.70 5.59
N ASN A 376 0.03 -37.25 6.81
CA ASN A 376 -0.85 -37.44 7.95
C ASN A 376 -1.89 -36.32 8.02
N ARG A 377 -2.99 -36.48 7.30
CA ARG A 377 -4.05 -35.47 7.20
C ARG A 377 -4.64 -35.04 8.55
N LYS A 378 -4.65 -35.94 9.53
CA LYS A 378 -5.15 -35.62 10.87
C LYS A 378 -4.22 -34.65 11.58
N ALA A 379 -2.91 -34.90 11.58
CA ALA A 379 -1.92 -34.01 12.20
C ALA A 379 -1.87 -32.65 11.51
N ILE A 380 -1.97 -32.63 10.16
CA ILE A 380 -2.01 -31.40 9.37
C ILE A 380 -3.22 -30.54 9.75
N ARG A 381 -4.41 -31.15 9.88
CA ARG A 381 -5.63 -30.48 10.27
C ARG A 381 -5.53 -29.91 11.69
N GLU A 382 -5.11 -30.71 12.66
CA GLU A 382 -4.96 -30.29 14.07
C GLU A 382 -4.00 -29.08 14.17
N HIS A 383 -2.87 -29.13 13.47
CA HIS A 383 -1.91 -28.04 13.40
C HIS A 383 -2.52 -26.76 12.78
N ALA A 384 -3.22 -26.89 11.65
CA ALA A 384 -3.85 -25.76 10.99
C ALA A 384 -4.94 -25.10 11.86
N GLU A 385 -5.76 -25.90 12.55
CA GLU A 385 -6.80 -25.39 13.45
C GLU A 385 -6.18 -24.63 14.64
N GLU A 386 -5.08 -25.15 15.22
CA GLU A 386 -4.31 -24.43 16.25
C GLU A 386 -3.80 -23.08 15.75
N LEU A 387 -3.21 -23.04 14.55
CA LEU A 387 -2.71 -21.80 13.96
C LEU A 387 -3.85 -20.83 13.61
N ILE A 388 -4.96 -21.31 13.07
CA ILE A 388 -6.16 -20.50 12.75
C ILE A 388 -6.70 -19.83 14.02
N GLU A 389 -6.73 -20.56 15.13
CA GLU A 389 -7.17 -20.00 16.42
C GLU A 389 -6.16 -18.99 16.98
N LYS A 390 -4.88 -19.35 17.05
CA LYS A 390 -3.79 -18.56 17.62
C LYS A 390 -3.57 -17.23 16.88
N PHE A 391 -3.70 -17.26 15.54
CA PHE A 391 -3.47 -16.09 14.69
C PHE A 391 -4.76 -15.39 14.25
N ASP A 392 -5.91 -15.79 14.82
CA ASP A 392 -7.24 -15.21 14.52
C ASP A 392 -7.52 -15.14 13.02
N VAL A 393 -7.25 -16.23 12.29
CA VAL A 393 -7.61 -16.34 10.87
C VAL A 393 -9.13 -16.51 10.74
N ARG A 394 -9.76 -15.76 9.85
CA ARG A 394 -11.22 -15.77 9.69
C ARG A 394 -11.62 -16.05 8.23
N PRO A 395 -12.75 -16.78 8.03
CA PRO A 395 -13.65 -17.32 9.06
C PRO A 395 -13.01 -18.50 9.82
N ARG A 396 -13.40 -18.71 11.08
CA ARG A 396 -12.97 -19.91 11.83
C ARG A 396 -13.48 -21.16 11.11
N GLY A 397 -12.74 -22.27 11.21
CA GLY A 397 -13.05 -23.51 10.49
C GLY A 397 -12.70 -23.48 9.00
N CYS A 398 -11.90 -22.51 8.54
CA CYS A 398 -11.48 -22.40 7.14
C CYS A 398 -10.28 -23.30 6.77
N ALA A 399 -9.89 -24.26 7.60
CA ALA A 399 -8.70 -25.10 7.34
C ALA A 399 -8.75 -25.78 5.96
N GLU A 400 -9.88 -26.35 5.57
CA GLU A 400 -10.09 -27.01 4.27
C GLU A 400 -10.39 -26.06 3.11
N ALA A 401 -10.73 -24.82 3.41
CA ALA A 401 -11.08 -23.85 2.37
C ALA A 401 -9.84 -23.44 1.57
N PRO A 402 -9.95 -23.22 0.25
CA PRO A 402 -8.87 -22.68 -0.56
C PRO A 402 -8.42 -21.31 -0.05
N ALA A 403 -7.11 -21.07 0.00
CA ALA A 403 -6.54 -19.82 0.49
C ALA A 403 -7.00 -18.59 -0.32
N GLY A 404 -7.30 -18.77 -1.60
CA GLY A 404 -7.85 -17.73 -2.47
C GLY A 404 -9.22 -17.19 -2.04
N THR A 405 -9.96 -17.92 -1.19
CA THR A 405 -11.27 -17.48 -0.68
C THR A 405 -11.16 -16.52 0.52
N LEU A 406 -9.98 -16.41 1.12
CA LEU A 406 -9.75 -15.53 2.26
C LEU A 406 -9.56 -14.06 1.80
N SER A 407 -9.94 -13.13 2.67
CA SER A 407 -9.57 -11.72 2.50
C SER A 407 -8.06 -11.53 2.58
N GLY A 408 -7.53 -10.45 1.97
CA GLY A 408 -6.09 -10.17 1.97
C GLY A 408 -5.45 -10.16 3.37
N GLY A 409 -6.14 -9.59 4.36
CA GLY A 409 -5.68 -9.61 5.76
C GLY A 409 -5.60 -11.03 6.34
N ASN A 410 -6.56 -11.91 6.03
CA ASN A 410 -6.53 -13.29 6.49
C ASN A 410 -5.51 -14.13 5.72
N GLN A 411 -5.30 -13.89 4.43
CA GLN A 411 -4.20 -14.48 3.66
C GLN A 411 -2.85 -14.15 4.31
N GLN A 412 -2.65 -12.88 4.70
CA GLN A 412 -1.43 -12.45 5.38
C GLN A 412 -1.25 -13.14 6.74
N LYS A 413 -2.33 -13.31 7.50
CA LYS A 413 -2.31 -14.04 8.78
C LYS A 413 -1.89 -15.50 8.60
N VAL A 414 -2.33 -16.17 7.53
CA VAL A 414 -1.89 -17.56 7.20
C VAL A 414 -0.38 -17.59 6.93
N ILE A 415 0.15 -16.65 6.14
CA ILE A 415 1.59 -16.55 5.87
C ILE A 415 2.36 -16.29 7.15
N ILE A 416 1.97 -15.30 7.95
CA ILE A 416 2.62 -14.98 9.21
C ILE A 416 2.59 -16.17 10.16
N ALA A 417 1.44 -16.84 10.29
CA ALA A 417 1.31 -18.03 11.13
C ALA A 417 2.34 -19.10 10.75
N ARG A 418 2.50 -19.37 9.45
CA ARG A 418 3.51 -20.30 8.95
C ARG A 418 4.92 -19.83 9.26
N GLU A 419 5.28 -18.60 8.83
CA GLU A 419 6.66 -18.13 8.89
C GLU A 419 7.19 -17.89 10.31
N VAL A 420 6.35 -17.40 11.24
CA VAL A 420 6.79 -17.11 12.62
C VAL A 420 6.81 -18.36 13.51
N THR A 421 6.13 -19.45 13.12
CA THR A 421 6.16 -20.72 13.86
C THR A 421 7.29 -21.63 13.44
N ASN A 422 7.96 -21.34 12.34
CA ASN A 422 9.05 -22.13 11.77
C ASN A 422 10.35 -22.16 12.61
N ASP A 423 10.43 -21.36 13.68
CA ASP A 423 11.59 -21.30 14.60
C ASP A 423 12.95 -21.04 13.91
N LYS A 424 12.96 -20.15 12.90
CA LYS A 424 14.16 -19.76 12.14
C LYS A 424 14.90 -18.60 12.82
N ASP A 425 16.20 -18.50 12.61
CA ASP A 425 17.05 -17.47 13.22
C ASP A 425 16.83 -16.08 12.58
N LEU A 426 16.49 -16.03 11.28
CA LEU A 426 16.20 -14.80 10.54
C LEU A 426 14.80 -14.83 9.94
N LEU A 427 14.03 -13.76 10.19
CA LEU A 427 12.79 -13.47 9.49
C LEU A 427 12.99 -12.28 8.55
N ILE A 428 12.80 -12.48 7.25
CA ILE A 428 12.77 -11.41 6.25
C ILE A 428 11.30 -11.04 6.03
N ALA A 429 10.91 -9.81 6.33
CA ALA A 429 9.54 -9.32 6.14
C ALA A 429 9.54 -8.23 5.06
N VAL A 430 8.88 -8.48 3.92
CA VAL A 430 8.89 -7.56 2.78
C VAL A 430 7.49 -6.97 2.58
N ASN A 431 7.37 -5.65 2.77
CA ASN A 431 6.10 -4.93 2.70
C ASN A 431 4.96 -5.69 3.43
N PRO A 432 5.19 -6.13 4.68
CA PRO A 432 4.33 -7.12 5.33
C PRO A 432 2.92 -6.60 5.62
N THR A 433 2.73 -5.28 5.61
CA THR A 433 1.44 -4.62 5.86
C THR A 433 0.78 -4.08 4.58
N ARG A 434 1.41 -4.23 3.42
CA ARG A 434 0.90 -3.67 2.16
C ARG A 434 -0.52 -4.14 1.85
N GLY A 435 -1.43 -3.15 1.68
CA GLY A 435 -2.83 -3.41 1.34
C GLY A 435 -3.62 -4.10 2.44
N LEU A 436 -3.19 -3.99 3.70
CA LEU A 436 -3.91 -4.46 4.87
C LEU A 436 -4.71 -3.34 5.51
N ASP A 437 -5.73 -3.71 6.27
CA ASP A 437 -6.44 -2.81 7.17
C ASP A 437 -5.64 -2.57 8.46
N VAL A 438 -6.00 -1.51 9.20
CA VAL A 438 -5.29 -1.10 10.43
C VAL A 438 -5.23 -2.22 11.47
N GLY A 439 -6.30 -3.00 11.60
CA GLY A 439 -6.32 -4.12 12.55
C GLY A 439 -5.34 -5.22 12.17
N ALA A 440 -5.18 -5.50 10.87
CA ALA A 440 -4.20 -6.44 10.36
C ALA A 440 -2.76 -5.88 10.46
N ILE A 441 -2.57 -4.56 10.27
CA ILE A 441 -1.27 -3.89 10.46
C ILE A 441 -0.80 -4.05 11.91
N GLU A 442 -1.64 -3.70 12.89
CA GLU A 442 -1.34 -3.88 14.32
C GLU A 442 -0.94 -5.32 14.64
N PHE A 443 -1.66 -6.28 14.07
CA PHE A 443 -1.35 -7.70 14.21
C PHE A 443 0.04 -8.05 13.67
N VAL A 444 0.36 -7.63 12.45
CA VAL A 444 1.68 -7.87 11.81
C VAL A 444 2.80 -7.28 12.67
N HIS A 445 2.69 -6.01 13.04
CA HIS A 445 3.68 -5.30 13.85
C HIS A 445 3.96 -6.01 15.17
N LYS A 446 2.90 -6.45 15.87
CA LYS A 446 3.03 -7.22 17.10
C LYS A 446 3.89 -8.48 16.90
N TYR A 447 3.63 -9.24 15.84
CA TYR A 447 4.37 -10.49 15.60
C TYR A 447 5.82 -10.25 15.18
N LEU A 448 6.12 -9.22 14.39
CA LEU A 448 7.50 -8.85 14.06
C LEU A 448 8.29 -8.50 15.33
N VAL A 449 7.71 -7.67 16.22
CA VAL A 449 8.35 -7.32 17.49
C VAL A 449 8.44 -8.54 18.44
N GLU A 450 7.48 -9.44 18.44
CA GLU A 450 7.59 -10.71 19.18
C GLU A 450 8.76 -11.58 18.71
N GLN A 451 9.03 -11.66 17.38
CA GLN A 451 10.20 -12.39 16.88
C GLN A 451 11.50 -11.77 17.40
N ARG A 452 11.64 -10.45 17.27
CA ARG A 452 12.76 -9.71 17.81
C ARG A 452 12.92 -9.92 19.32
N ASN A 453 11.82 -9.83 20.10
CA ASN A 453 11.83 -10.01 21.55
C ASN A 453 12.15 -11.48 21.99
N LYS A 454 12.00 -12.45 21.08
CA LYS A 454 12.46 -13.83 21.23
C LYS A 454 13.93 -14.02 20.84
N ASN A 455 14.67 -12.92 20.69
CA ASN A 455 16.08 -12.94 20.32
C ASN A 455 16.36 -13.48 18.90
N ARG A 456 15.42 -13.30 17.97
CA ARG A 456 15.61 -13.58 16.55
C ARG A 456 16.02 -12.32 15.79
N ALA A 457 16.67 -12.49 14.67
CA ALA A 457 16.97 -11.40 13.73
C ALA A 457 15.76 -11.13 12.82
N VAL A 458 15.45 -9.87 12.56
CA VAL A 458 14.40 -9.46 11.62
C VAL A 458 14.97 -8.46 10.63
N LEU A 459 14.85 -8.75 9.34
CA LEU A 459 15.08 -7.79 8.26
C LEU A 459 13.72 -7.32 7.75
N LEU A 460 13.37 -6.07 8.03
CA LEU A 460 12.15 -5.43 7.57
C LEU A 460 12.44 -4.58 6.34
N VAL A 461 11.88 -4.96 5.21
CA VAL A 461 11.94 -4.20 3.95
C VAL A 461 10.56 -3.62 3.72
N SER A 462 10.40 -2.30 3.78
CA SER A 462 9.11 -1.65 3.56
C SER A 462 9.26 -0.33 2.80
N PHE A 463 8.30 -0.05 1.92
CA PHE A 463 8.18 1.25 1.27
C PHE A 463 7.42 2.27 2.13
N GLU A 464 6.76 1.81 3.20
CA GLU A 464 6.09 2.67 4.17
C GLU A 464 7.11 3.12 5.24
N LEU A 465 7.56 4.38 5.15
CA LEU A 465 8.59 4.91 6.04
C LEU A 465 8.15 4.90 7.51
N ASP A 466 6.87 5.14 7.77
CA ASP A 466 6.29 5.06 9.11
C ASP A 466 6.42 3.66 9.73
N GLU A 467 6.26 2.60 8.92
CA GLU A 467 6.45 1.22 9.37
C GLU A 467 7.91 0.98 9.75
N ILE A 468 8.85 1.40 8.89
CA ILE A 468 10.29 1.31 9.16
C ILE A 468 10.65 2.05 10.45
N MET A 469 10.25 3.31 10.60
CA MET A 469 10.57 4.15 11.76
C MET A 469 9.97 3.61 13.07
N SER A 470 8.75 3.06 13.01
CA SER A 470 8.05 2.57 14.21
C SER A 470 8.60 1.25 14.73
N LEU A 471 9.12 0.38 13.87
CA LEU A 471 9.49 -0.99 14.23
C LEU A 471 11.00 -1.20 14.33
N SER A 472 11.82 -0.47 13.56
CA SER A 472 13.24 -0.76 13.46
C SER A 472 14.02 -0.34 14.72
N ASP A 473 15.05 -1.09 15.05
CA ASP A 473 16.06 -0.71 16.01
C ASP A 473 17.18 0.07 15.32
N ARG A 474 17.45 -0.26 14.05
CA ARG A 474 18.38 0.41 13.15
C ARG A 474 17.77 0.46 11.76
N ILE A 475 17.98 1.58 11.07
CA ILE A 475 17.48 1.81 9.71
C ILE A 475 18.67 1.96 8.78
N GLU A 476 18.72 1.09 7.76
CA GLU A 476 19.64 1.20 6.64
C GLU A 476 18.89 1.79 5.45
N VAL A 477 19.48 2.76 4.77
CA VAL A 477 18.88 3.41 3.61
C VAL A 477 19.57 2.95 2.34
N ILE A 478 18.80 2.41 1.39
CA ILE A 478 19.33 1.97 0.10
C ILE A 478 18.96 2.96 -1.00
N PHE A 479 19.96 3.32 -1.80
CA PHE A 479 19.81 4.08 -3.04
C PHE A 479 20.77 3.55 -4.10
N ASP A 480 20.28 3.37 -5.32
CA ASP A 480 21.05 2.85 -6.49
C ASP A 480 21.90 1.62 -6.15
N GLY A 481 21.32 0.67 -5.40
CA GLY A 481 21.94 -0.61 -5.05
C GLY A 481 23.02 -0.58 -3.97
N GLN A 482 23.17 0.52 -3.25
CA GLN A 482 24.14 0.69 -2.17
C GLN A 482 23.47 1.26 -0.92
N ILE A 483 24.07 1.02 0.25
CA ILE A 483 23.67 1.71 1.49
C ILE A 483 24.22 3.14 1.46
N THR A 484 23.33 4.12 1.60
CA THR A 484 23.67 5.56 1.63
C THR A 484 23.74 6.12 3.04
N GLY A 485 23.16 5.44 4.01
CA GLY A 485 23.21 5.84 5.41
C GLY A 485 22.65 4.78 6.35
N SER A 486 23.04 4.88 7.63
CA SER A 486 22.59 4.01 8.72
C SER A 486 22.24 4.87 9.93
N VAL A 487 21.01 4.75 10.43
CA VAL A 487 20.49 5.58 11.52
C VAL A 487 19.89 4.69 12.60
N PRO A 488 20.16 4.94 13.91
CA PRO A 488 19.43 4.29 14.99
C PRO A 488 17.93 4.61 14.90
N GLY A 489 17.05 3.60 15.01
CA GLY A 489 15.61 3.80 14.83
C GLY A 489 15.00 4.85 15.77
N LYS A 490 15.53 4.99 16.99
CA LYS A 490 15.09 6.00 17.97
C LYS A 490 15.43 7.45 17.59
N ASP A 491 16.46 7.65 16.74
CA ASP A 491 16.97 8.95 16.33
C ASP A 491 16.55 9.31 14.90
N ALA A 492 15.74 8.45 14.25
CA ALA A 492 15.33 8.59 12.87
C ALA A 492 14.40 9.80 12.65
N ASP A 493 14.73 10.62 11.66
CA ASP A 493 13.92 11.74 11.18
C ASP A 493 13.43 11.48 9.74
N GLU A 494 12.15 11.72 9.49
CA GLU A 494 11.52 11.43 8.20
C GLU A 494 12.15 12.21 7.03
N LYS A 495 12.54 13.47 7.27
CA LYS A 495 13.15 14.32 6.24
C LYS A 495 14.59 13.88 5.93
N GLU A 496 15.33 13.50 6.96
CA GLU A 496 16.70 12.99 6.81
C GLU A 496 16.70 11.66 6.04
N LEU A 497 15.83 10.73 6.43
CA LEU A 497 15.66 9.47 5.72
C LEU A 497 15.21 9.70 4.27
N GLY A 498 14.23 10.59 4.04
CA GLY A 498 13.78 10.97 2.71
C GLY A 498 14.89 11.55 1.84
N PHE A 499 15.78 12.37 2.40
CA PHE A 499 16.95 12.91 1.71
C PHE A 499 17.93 11.81 1.30
N MET A 500 18.24 10.87 2.21
CA MET A 500 19.11 9.71 1.91
C MET A 500 18.48 8.78 0.86
N MET A 501 17.15 8.55 0.90
CA MET A 501 16.41 7.76 -0.08
C MET A 501 16.43 8.37 -1.49
N ALA A 502 16.68 9.67 -1.60
CA ALA A 502 16.87 10.40 -2.86
C ALA A 502 18.34 10.45 -3.31
N GLY A 503 19.25 9.77 -2.62
CA GLY A 503 20.69 9.71 -2.95
C GLY A 503 21.53 10.79 -2.27
N GLY A 504 20.95 11.57 -1.36
CA GLY A 504 21.71 12.47 -0.51
C GLY A 504 22.59 11.67 0.46
N LYS A 505 23.81 12.14 0.73
CA LYS A 505 24.67 11.59 1.77
C LYS A 505 24.64 12.58 2.93
N THR A 506 24.43 12.10 4.14
CA THR A 506 24.73 12.89 5.34
C THR A 506 26.25 12.92 5.47
N ASP A 507 26.82 14.11 5.48
CA ASP A 507 28.22 14.30 5.85
C ASP A 507 28.41 13.75 7.28
N GLU A 508 29.41 12.87 7.45
CA GLU A 508 29.82 12.29 8.73
C GLU A 508 30.21 13.35 9.76
#